data_b78aec7f2299ee356adaf374f99d3326
#
_entry.id   b78aec7f2299ee356adaf374f99d3326
#
_cell.length_a   1.000
_cell.length_b   1.000
_cell.length_c   1.000
_cell.angle_alpha   90.00
_cell.angle_beta   90.00
_cell.angle_gamma   90.00
#
_symmetry.space_group_name_H-M   'P 1'
#
loop_
_entity.id
_entity.type
_entity.pdbx_description
1 polymer ?
#
loop_
_entity_poly.entity_id
_entity_poly.type
_entity_poly.pdbx_seq_one_letter_code
_entity_poly.pdbx_strand_id
1 'polypeptide(L)'
;MSELDKLISELAATARNTREAVRKAKEETGKEAAGCFLGFGPEELADAAGLLPVSVWGDDREIEKARRYYPAFFCAPVQQMLEQAMGGEYDGLLSAMIMPVYCDALRSAGQNFKTAVPHIPVIPVVYPANRKGR
;
A
#
# COMPACT_ATOMS: atom_id res chain seq x y z
N MET A 1 -24.06 -10.77 -23.18
CA MET A 1 -22.87 -10.21 -22.48
C MET A 1 -21.64 -10.87 -23.09
N SER A 2 -20.76 -10.07 -23.68
CA SER A 2 -19.54 -10.58 -24.30
C SER A 2 -18.55 -11.11 -23.24
N GLU A 3 -17.56 -11.89 -23.65
CA GLU A 3 -16.49 -12.35 -22.75
C GLU A 3 -15.74 -11.15 -22.16
N LEU A 4 -15.54 -10.11 -22.96
CA LEU A 4 -14.93 -8.85 -22.52
C LEU A 4 -15.76 -8.16 -21.42
N ASP A 5 -17.10 -8.11 -21.56
CA ASP A 5 -17.97 -7.50 -20.56
C ASP A 5 -17.89 -8.24 -19.21
N LYS A 6 -17.76 -9.57 -19.25
CA LYS A 6 -17.58 -10.39 -18.04
C LYS A 6 -16.25 -10.06 -17.35
N LEU A 7 -15.14 -10.04 -18.09
CA LEU A 7 -13.83 -9.72 -17.56
C LEU A 7 -13.78 -8.32 -16.97
N ILE A 8 -14.35 -7.33 -17.65
CA ILE A 8 -14.46 -5.95 -17.14
C ILE A 8 -15.28 -5.93 -15.84
N SER A 9 -16.38 -6.64 -15.79
CA SER A 9 -17.25 -6.72 -14.61
C SER A 9 -16.53 -7.35 -13.41
N GLU A 10 -15.80 -8.43 -13.62
CA GLU A 10 -15.00 -9.11 -12.58
C GLU A 10 -13.88 -8.22 -12.04
N LEU A 11 -13.12 -7.58 -12.93
CA LEU A 11 -12.06 -6.63 -12.53
C LEU A 11 -12.65 -5.44 -11.78
N ALA A 12 -13.76 -4.89 -12.23
CA ALA A 12 -14.43 -3.78 -11.55
C ALA A 12 -14.96 -4.19 -10.17
N ALA A 13 -15.48 -5.40 -10.03
CA ALA A 13 -15.94 -5.92 -8.74
C ALA A 13 -14.77 -6.07 -7.75
N THR A 14 -13.63 -6.60 -8.21
CA THR A 14 -12.41 -6.72 -7.42
C THR A 14 -11.87 -5.35 -6.99
N ALA A 15 -11.82 -4.39 -7.93
CA ALA A 15 -11.34 -3.04 -7.66
C ALA A 15 -12.23 -2.26 -6.68
N ARG A 16 -13.54 -2.50 -6.67
CA ARG A 16 -14.48 -1.87 -5.73
C ARG A 16 -14.40 -2.44 -4.32
N ASN A 17 -13.92 -3.66 -4.18
CA ASN A 17 -13.82 -4.34 -2.88
C ASN A 17 -12.44 -5.00 -2.71
N THR A 18 -11.40 -4.20 -2.80
CA THR A 18 -10.00 -4.63 -2.73
C THR A 18 -9.69 -5.37 -1.43
N ARG A 19 -10.28 -4.93 -0.32
CA ARG A 19 -10.07 -5.53 1.00
C ARG A 19 -10.56 -6.98 1.04
N GLU A 20 -11.73 -7.24 0.49
CA GLU A 20 -12.27 -8.60 0.41
C GLU A 20 -11.49 -9.48 -0.57
N ALA A 21 -11.06 -8.91 -1.69
CA ALA A 21 -10.21 -9.60 -2.65
C ALA A 21 -8.88 -10.06 -2.03
N VAL A 22 -8.24 -9.19 -1.23
CA VAL A 22 -7.00 -9.54 -0.51
C VAL A 22 -7.27 -10.62 0.54
N ARG A 23 -8.36 -10.50 1.30
CA ARG A 23 -8.72 -11.52 2.31
C ARG A 23 -8.90 -12.88 1.67
N LYS A 24 -9.66 -12.95 0.58
CA LYS A 24 -9.88 -14.17 -0.19
C LYS A 24 -8.57 -14.75 -0.72
N ALA A 25 -7.70 -13.92 -1.29
CA ALA A 25 -6.40 -14.36 -1.78
C ALA A 25 -5.49 -14.90 -0.65
N LYS A 26 -5.53 -14.30 0.55
CA LYS A 26 -4.84 -14.83 1.73
C LYS A 26 -5.37 -16.22 2.10
N GLU A 27 -6.68 -16.41 2.12
CA GLU A 27 -7.30 -17.69 2.43
C GLU A 27 -6.95 -18.77 1.39
N GLU A 28 -7.01 -18.44 0.10
CA GLU A 28 -6.72 -19.36 -1.00
C GLU A 28 -5.24 -19.75 -1.08
N THR A 29 -4.33 -18.82 -0.78
CA THR A 29 -2.88 -19.05 -0.91
C THR A 29 -2.21 -19.46 0.40
N GLY A 30 -2.83 -19.21 1.54
CA GLY A 30 -2.22 -19.37 2.87
C GLY A 30 -1.07 -18.38 3.13
N LYS A 31 -0.88 -17.37 2.26
CA LYS A 31 0.19 -16.37 2.39
C LYS A 31 -0.28 -15.18 3.23
N GLU A 32 0.66 -14.60 3.99
CA GLU A 32 0.47 -13.28 4.58
C GLU A 32 0.64 -12.19 3.51
N ALA A 33 -0.07 -11.06 3.67
CA ALA A 33 -0.03 -9.98 2.70
C ALA A 33 0.90 -8.85 3.13
N ALA A 34 1.68 -8.32 2.18
CA ALA A 34 2.50 -7.12 2.37
C ALA A 34 1.99 -5.99 1.46
N GLY A 35 1.74 -4.82 2.04
CA GLY A 35 1.40 -3.63 1.28
C GLY A 35 2.61 -3.07 0.54
N CYS A 36 2.49 -2.85 -0.76
CA CYS A 36 3.50 -2.22 -1.61
C CYS A 36 2.98 -0.84 -2.01
N PHE A 37 3.58 0.22 -1.46
CA PHE A 37 3.04 1.56 -1.64
C PHE A 37 3.21 2.08 -3.07
N LEU A 38 2.12 2.52 -3.69
CA LEU A 38 2.00 3.10 -5.04
C LEU A 38 2.58 2.23 -6.17
N GLY A 39 2.68 0.92 -6.03
CA GLY A 39 3.30 0.07 -7.03
C GLY A 39 4.80 0.33 -7.24
N PHE A 40 5.41 1.22 -6.46
CA PHE A 40 6.85 1.45 -6.41
C PHE A 40 7.54 0.65 -5.31
N GLY A 41 6.79 0.09 -4.39
CA GLY A 41 7.30 -0.96 -3.51
C GLY A 41 7.59 -2.20 -4.36
N PRO A 42 8.77 -2.82 -4.24
CA PRO A 42 9.13 -3.95 -5.10
C PRO A 42 8.27 -5.17 -4.75
N GLU A 43 7.20 -5.37 -5.49
CA GLU A 43 6.26 -6.48 -5.33
C GLU A 43 6.97 -7.83 -5.51
N GLU A 44 8.01 -7.84 -6.36
CA GLU A 44 8.85 -9.01 -6.62
C GLU A 44 9.60 -9.49 -5.36
N LEU A 45 10.02 -8.57 -4.51
CA LEU A 45 10.66 -8.93 -3.24
C LEU A 45 9.66 -9.52 -2.24
N ALA A 46 8.44 -8.99 -2.21
CA ALA A 46 7.38 -9.54 -1.37
C ALA A 46 7.03 -10.97 -1.81
N ASP A 47 6.84 -11.18 -3.12
CA ASP A 47 6.54 -12.51 -3.66
C ASP A 47 7.69 -13.51 -3.45
N ALA A 48 8.93 -13.09 -3.70
CA ALA A 48 10.11 -13.91 -3.44
C ALA A 48 10.27 -14.29 -1.96
N ALA A 49 9.79 -13.44 -1.06
CA ALA A 49 9.73 -13.72 0.38
C ALA A 49 8.54 -14.61 0.80
N GLY A 50 7.73 -15.07 -0.15
CA GLY A 50 6.55 -15.89 0.10
C GLY A 50 5.33 -15.12 0.60
N LEU A 51 5.33 -13.79 0.49
CA LEU A 51 4.21 -12.94 0.83
C LEU A 51 3.32 -12.68 -0.38
N LEU A 52 2.07 -12.33 -0.14
CA LEU A 52 1.16 -11.83 -1.15
C LEU A 52 1.38 -10.32 -1.31
N PRO A 53 1.94 -9.83 -2.43
CA PRO A 53 2.08 -8.40 -2.66
C PRO A 53 0.72 -7.76 -2.91
N VAL A 54 0.47 -6.64 -2.25
CA VAL A 54 -0.77 -5.86 -2.39
C VAL A 54 -0.41 -4.41 -2.66
N SER A 55 -0.71 -3.93 -3.85
CA SER A 55 -0.54 -2.50 -4.18
C SER A 55 -1.47 -1.65 -3.32
N VAL A 56 -0.89 -0.72 -2.57
CA VAL A 56 -1.61 0.21 -1.71
C VAL A 56 -1.69 1.57 -2.38
N TRP A 57 -2.93 2.04 -2.58
CA TRP A 57 -3.25 3.31 -3.22
C TRP A 57 -4.12 4.16 -2.32
N GLY A 58 -4.15 5.46 -2.57
CA GLY A 58 -5.15 6.34 -1.99
C GLY A 58 -6.53 6.16 -2.63
N ASP A 59 -7.52 6.78 -2.03
CA ASP A 59 -8.88 6.92 -2.55
C ASP A 59 -9.31 8.40 -2.53
N ASP A 60 -10.59 8.71 -2.64
CA ASP A 60 -11.13 10.06 -2.69
C ASP A 60 -11.73 10.54 -1.34
N ARG A 61 -11.47 9.81 -0.26
CA ARG A 61 -11.97 10.21 1.08
C ARG A 61 -11.35 11.51 1.55
N GLU A 62 -12.06 12.19 2.43
CA GLU A 62 -11.53 13.36 3.12
C GLU A 62 -10.38 12.97 4.06
N ILE A 63 -9.31 13.79 4.05
CA ILE A 63 -8.14 13.58 4.90
C ILE A 63 -8.36 14.35 6.21
N GLU A 64 -8.47 13.64 7.32
CA GLU A 64 -8.69 14.20 8.64
C GLU A 64 -7.55 13.87 9.62
N LYS A 65 -7.30 12.58 9.83
CA LYS A 65 -6.32 12.07 10.81
C LYS A 65 -4.88 12.30 10.34
N ALA A 66 -4.63 12.05 9.06
CA ALA A 66 -3.31 12.19 8.48
C ALA A 66 -2.79 13.64 8.46
N ARG A 67 -3.68 14.64 8.52
CA ARG A 67 -3.29 16.07 8.65
C ARG A 67 -2.44 16.37 9.88
N ARG A 68 -2.47 15.53 10.90
CA ARG A 68 -1.62 15.68 12.09
C ARG A 68 -0.16 15.31 11.84
N TYR A 69 0.09 14.56 10.77
CA TYR A 69 1.40 14.02 10.43
C TYR A 69 2.02 14.67 9.19
N TYR A 70 1.19 15.27 8.35
CA TYR A 70 1.62 15.84 7.07
C TYR A 70 1.16 17.28 6.89
N PRO A 71 2.05 18.16 6.38
CA PRO A 71 1.62 19.47 5.89
C PRO A 71 0.65 19.32 4.71
N ALA A 72 -0.19 20.33 4.50
CA ALA A 72 -1.23 20.31 3.47
C ALA A 72 -0.68 20.17 2.02
N PHE A 73 0.58 20.53 1.80
CA PHE A 73 1.22 20.44 0.48
C PHE A 73 1.78 19.05 0.13
N PHE A 74 1.73 18.09 1.05
CA PHE A 74 2.12 16.71 0.74
C PHE A 74 1.18 16.12 -0.30
N CYS A 75 1.74 15.24 -1.16
CA CYS A 75 0.95 14.60 -2.20
C CYS A 75 -0.20 13.76 -1.62
N ALA A 76 -1.36 13.85 -2.26
CA ALA A 76 -2.58 13.21 -1.79
C ALA A 76 -2.44 11.70 -1.55
N PRO A 77 -1.79 10.90 -2.42
CA PRO A 77 -1.65 9.47 -2.18
C PRO A 77 -0.94 9.12 -0.87
N VAL A 78 0.06 9.91 -0.46
CA VAL A 78 0.77 9.70 0.82
C VAL A 78 -0.13 9.98 2.01
N GLN A 79 -0.91 11.06 1.95
CA GLN A 79 -1.86 11.40 3.00
C GLN A 79 -2.99 10.37 3.07
N GLN A 80 -3.53 9.96 1.93
CA GLN A 80 -4.61 8.98 1.82
C GLN A 80 -4.20 7.61 2.40
N MET A 81 -3.02 7.14 2.07
CA MET A 81 -2.50 5.88 2.61
C MET A 81 -2.44 5.90 4.14
N LEU A 82 -1.96 6.99 4.73
CA LEU A 82 -1.92 7.10 6.18
C LEU A 82 -3.32 7.26 6.79
N GLU A 83 -4.22 7.97 6.12
CA GLU A 83 -5.63 8.10 6.53
C GLU A 83 -6.31 6.73 6.62
N GLN A 84 -6.15 5.91 5.58
CA GLN A 84 -6.67 4.53 5.54
C GLN A 84 -6.07 3.68 6.65
N ALA A 85 -4.75 3.75 6.85
CA ALA A 85 -4.07 3.00 7.90
C ALA A 85 -4.56 3.37 9.30
N MET A 86 -4.69 4.67 9.58
CA MET A 86 -5.23 5.19 10.85
C MET A 86 -6.74 4.91 11.01
N GLY A 87 -7.43 4.66 9.92
CA GLY A 87 -8.81 4.18 9.89
C GLY A 87 -8.95 2.68 10.20
N GLY A 88 -7.83 1.95 10.32
CA GLY A 88 -7.83 0.51 10.58
C GLY A 88 -8.09 -0.36 9.35
N GLU A 89 -7.99 0.20 8.15
CA GLU A 89 -8.32 -0.56 6.93
C GLU A 89 -7.32 -1.65 6.61
N TYR A 90 -6.10 -1.52 7.12
CA TYR A 90 -5.03 -2.52 6.93
C TYR A 90 -4.91 -3.50 8.09
N ASP A 91 -5.68 -3.30 9.17
CA ASP A 91 -5.61 -4.12 10.38
C ASP A 91 -6.08 -5.56 10.10
N GLY A 92 -5.21 -6.52 10.44
CA GLY A 92 -5.44 -7.93 10.14
C GLY A 92 -5.39 -8.29 8.65
N LEU A 93 -5.21 -7.31 7.78
CA LEU A 93 -5.10 -7.50 6.34
C LEU A 93 -3.63 -7.56 5.90
N LEU A 94 -2.83 -6.56 6.30
CA LEU A 94 -1.42 -6.47 5.95
C LEU A 94 -0.54 -6.80 7.16
N SER A 95 0.45 -7.65 6.94
CA SER A 95 1.47 -8.01 7.94
C SER A 95 2.67 -7.05 7.94
N ALA A 96 2.87 -6.32 6.85
CA ALA A 96 3.91 -5.30 6.72
C ALA A 96 3.56 -4.29 5.62
N MET A 97 4.23 -3.13 5.64
CA MET A 97 4.16 -2.12 4.59
C MET A 97 5.55 -1.90 3.99
N ILE A 98 5.71 -2.16 2.70
CA ILE A 98 6.94 -1.91 1.95
C ILE A 98 6.85 -0.50 1.37
N MET A 99 7.75 0.37 1.81
CA MET A 99 7.76 1.78 1.42
C MET A 99 9.01 2.15 0.64
N PRO A 100 8.85 2.58 -0.63
CA PRO A 100 9.96 3.06 -1.44
C PRO A 100 10.40 4.46 -0.95
N VAL A 101 11.69 4.72 -0.97
CA VAL A 101 12.26 6.03 -0.61
C VAL A 101 12.75 6.72 -1.88
N TYR A 102 11.82 7.30 -2.64
CA TYR A 102 12.15 8.04 -3.87
C TYR A 102 12.25 9.55 -3.69
N CYS A 103 11.49 10.11 -2.76
CA CYS A 103 11.44 11.54 -2.52
C CYS A 103 11.32 11.83 -1.02
N ASP A 104 11.41 13.10 -0.64
CA ASP A 104 11.33 13.50 0.76
C ASP A 104 9.96 13.20 1.38
N ALA A 105 8.89 13.29 0.61
CA ALA A 105 7.55 12.91 1.07
C ALA A 105 7.48 11.43 1.44
N LEU A 106 8.01 10.54 0.60
CA LEU A 106 8.03 9.09 0.87
C LEU A 106 8.98 8.71 2.02
N ARG A 107 10.10 9.44 2.16
CA ARG A 107 10.99 9.28 3.32
C ARG A 107 10.26 9.59 4.63
N SER A 108 9.54 10.70 4.66
CA SER A 108 8.74 11.11 5.82
C SER A 108 7.55 10.17 6.04
N ALA A 109 6.94 9.66 4.97
CA ALA A 109 5.82 8.75 5.03
C ALA A 109 6.12 7.50 5.86
N GLY A 110 7.26 6.88 5.64
CA GLY A 110 7.67 5.69 6.39
C GLY A 110 7.85 5.96 7.89
N GLN A 111 8.39 7.12 8.26
CA GLN A 111 8.56 7.50 9.66
C GLN A 111 7.21 7.81 10.32
N ASN A 112 6.37 8.59 9.65
CA ASN A 112 5.06 8.95 10.16
C ASN A 112 4.15 7.73 10.29
N PHE A 113 4.22 6.80 9.34
CA PHE A 113 3.48 5.54 9.41
C PHE A 113 3.88 4.71 10.64
N LYS A 114 5.17 4.55 10.91
CA LYS A 114 5.67 3.85 12.12
C LYS A 114 5.14 4.45 13.41
N THR A 115 4.98 5.78 13.45
CA THR A 115 4.48 6.49 14.62
C THR A 115 2.96 6.37 14.75
N ALA A 116 2.25 6.52 13.64
CA ALA A 116 0.78 6.54 13.64
C ALA A 116 0.16 5.14 13.71
N VAL A 117 0.84 4.13 13.14
CA VAL A 117 0.34 2.75 13.00
C VAL A 117 1.44 1.76 13.41
N PRO A 118 1.85 1.75 14.68
CA PRO A 118 3.03 1.01 15.15
C PRO A 118 2.89 -0.52 15.08
N HIS A 119 1.69 -1.03 14.95
CA HIS A 119 1.40 -2.46 14.87
C HIS A 119 1.62 -3.06 13.47
N ILE A 120 1.77 -2.23 12.45
CA ILE A 120 2.14 -2.68 11.10
C ILE A 120 3.58 -2.25 10.82
N PRO A 121 4.54 -3.18 10.78
CA PRO A 121 5.94 -2.86 10.53
C PRO A 121 6.15 -2.27 9.13
N VAL A 122 7.03 -1.26 9.04
CA VAL A 122 7.42 -0.62 7.77
C VAL A 122 8.79 -1.12 7.36
N ILE A 123 8.89 -1.58 6.12
CA ILE A 123 10.12 -2.01 5.46
C ILE A 123 10.49 -0.92 4.44
N PRO A 124 11.46 -0.03 4.75
CA PRO A 124 11.88 0.98 3.80
C PRO A 124 12.79 0.37 2.72
N VAL A 125 12.54 0.71 1.47
CA VAL A 125 13.39 0.32 0.34
C VAL A 125 14.00 1.57 -0.27
N VAL A 126 15.32 1.68 -0.16
CA VAL A 126 16.08 2.80 -0.72
C VAL A 126 16.58 2.40 -2.10
N TYR A 127 16.15 3.14 -3.11
CA TYR A 127 16.61 2.95 -4.48
C TYR A 127 17.88 3.79 -4.73
N PRO A 128 18.82 3.28 -5.54
CA PRO A 128 19.98 4.07 -5.89
C PRO A 128 19.58 5.29 -6.71
N ALA A 129 19.88 6.48 -6.19
CA ALA A 129 19.62 7.76 -6.85
C ALA A 129 20.63 8.10 -7.96
N ASN A 130 21.55 7.20 -8.27
CA ASN A 130 22.66 7.44 -9.18
C ASN A 130 22.52 6.63 -10.47
N ARG A 131 22.67 7.32 -11.63
CA ARG A 131 22.67 6.68 -12.95
C ARG A 131 23.90 5.81 -13.20
N LYS A 132 25.00 6.04 -12.49
CA LYS A 132 26.19 5.20 -12.52
C LYS A 132 26.14 4.29 -11.30
N GLY A 133 25.52 3.13 -11.45
CA GLY A 133 25.55 2.10 -10.42
C GLY A 133 27.01 1.80 -10.02
N ARG A 134 27.28 1.86 -8.74
CA ARG A 134 28.48 1.30 -8.13
C ARG A 134 28.08 0.05 -7.39
#